data_54aa431a40133b242457c71327ce83a7
#
_entry.id   54aa431a40133b242457c71327ce83a7
#
_cell.length_a   1.000
_cell.length_b   1.000
_cell.length_c   1.000
_cell.angle_alpha   90.00
_cell.angle_beta   90.00
_cell.angle_gamma   90.00
#
_symmetry.space_group_name_H-M   'P 1'
#
loop_
_entity.id
_entity.type
_entity.pdbx_description
1 polymer ?
#
loop_
_entity_poly.entity_id
_entity_poly.type
_entity_poly.pdbx_seq_one_letter_code
_entity_poly.pdbx_strand_id
1 'polypeptide(L)'
;YRRQRQMCIRDSGSCRVKLKDPAVCADEYETIISFLRKYNIDCFIYIGGNDSMDTVDKLSKYLNTKGITDITVVGAPKTIDNDLCGTDHCPGFGSAAKYIGTTFAELERDCYVYATKAVTIVEVMGRDAGWLTAASCLARANGAKGPDFIYLCEVPFSIDTFLKDVKAKLEEQDAVIIAVSEGCLLY
;
A
#
# COMPACT_ATOMS: atom_id res chain seq x y z
N TYR A 1 -28.99 -16.15 5.43
CA TYR A 1 -27.74 -16.58 6.14
C TYR A 1 -26.68 -17.11 5.18
N ARG A 2 -27.02 -17.90 4.15
CA ARG A 2 -26.04 -18.36 3.14
C ARG A 2 -25.57 -17.24 2.21
N ARG A 3 -26.39 -16.24 1.87
CA ARG A 3 -26.02 -15.12 0.99
C ARG A 3 -24.99 -14.17 1.65
N GLN A 4 -25.07 -13.96 2.97
CA GLN A 4 -24.08 -13.13 3.69
C GLN A 4 -22.70 -13.78 3.81
N ARG A 5 -22.60 -15.10 3.82
CA ARG A 5 -21.31 -15.81 3.82
C ARG A 5 -20.59 -15.74 2.48
N GLN A 6 -21.31 -15.63 1.38
CA GLN A 6 -20.70 -15.48 0.05
C GLN A 6 -20.08 -14.10 -0.21
N MET A 7 -20.31 -13.11 0.67
CA MET A 7 -19.69 -11.79 0.59
C MET A 7 -18.33 -11.71 1.31
N CYS A 8 -17.88 -12.78 1.96
CA CYS A 8 -16.56 -12.83 2.57
C CYS A 8 -15.49 -13.04 1.51
N ILE A 9 -14.52 -12.14 1.40
CA ILE A 9 -13.40 -12.20 0.42
C ILE A 9 -12.69 -13.56 0.41
N ARG A 10 -12.66 -14.27 1.54
CA ARG A 10 -12.08 -15.62 1.66
C ARG A 10 -12.84 -16.68 0.88
N ASP A 11 -14.14 -16.50 0.71
CA ASP A 11 -15.01 -17.47 0.02
C ASP A 11 -15.10 -17.20 -1.49
N SER A 12 -14.78 -15.95 -1.91
CA SER A 12 -14.89 -15.52 -3.31
C SER A 12 -13.62 -15.74 -4.12
N GLY A 13 -12.51 -16.02 -3.46
CA GLY A 13 -11.21 -16.08 -4.10
C GLY A 13 -10.69 -14.68 -4.49
N SER A 14 -9.45 -14.61 -4.89
CA SER A 14 -8.84 -13.40 -5.45
C SER A 14 -7.95 -13.75 -6.63
N CYS A 15 -7.91 -12.86 -7.63
CA CYS A 15 -7.00 -12.99 -8.76
C CYS A 15 -6.39 -11.62 -9.08
N ARG A 16 -5.23 -11.64 -9.76
CA ARG A 16 -4.59 -10.44 -10.28
C ARG A 16 -4.74 -10.43 -11.79
N VAL A 17 -5.87 -9.95 -12.27
CA VAL A 17 -6.12 -9.71 -13.69
C VAL A 17 -6.32 -8.22 -13.89
N LYS A 18 -5.54 -7.64 -14.80
CA LYS A 18 -5.68 -6.24 -15.20
C LYS A 18 -6.57 -6.17 -16.42
N LEU A 19 -7.73 -5.52 -16.29
CA LEU A 19 -8.65 -5.31 -17.39
C LEU A 19 -7.99 -4.37 -18.41
N LYS A 20 -7.93 -4.82 -19.68
CA LYS A 20 -7.36 -4.05 -20.78
C LYS A 20 -8.32 -2.95 -21.23
N ASP A 21 -7.84 -2.04 -22.08
CA ASP A 21 -8.68 -1.01 -22.66
C ASP A 21 -9.82 -1.62 -23.49
N PRO A 22 -11.06 -1.10 -23.40
CA PRO A 22 -12.20 -1.60 -24.18
C PRO A 22 -11.99 -1.60 -25.69
N ALA A 23 -11.15 -0.68 -26.19
CA ALA A 23 -10.81 -0.63 -27.63
C ALA A 23 -10.02 -1.87 -28.09
N VAL A 24 -9.33 -2.55 -27.17
CA VAL A 24 -8.49 -3.73 -27.46
C VAL A 24 -9.21 -5.04 -27.15
N CYS A 25 -10.03 -5.05 -26.11
CA CYS A 25 -10.65 -6.29 -25.57
C CYS A 25 -12.12 -6.08 -25.19
N ALA A 26 -12.97 -5.64 -26.12
CA ALA A 26 -14.39 -5.45 -25.87
C ALA A 26 -15.08 -6.73 -25.39
N ASP A 27 -14.63 -7.89 -25.84
CA ASP A 27 -15.19 -9.19 -25.47
C ASP A 27 -15.10 -9.51 -23.97
N GLU A 28 -14.04 -9.01 -23.28
CA GLU A 28 -13.91 -9.17 -21.83
C GLU A 28 -15.01 -8.43 -21.09
N TYR A 29 -15.36 -7.21 -21.54
CA TYR A 29 -16.42 -6.39 -20.95
C TYR A 29 -17.79 -7.00 -21.17
N GLU A 30 -18.09 -7.47 -22.40
CA GLU A 30 -19.33 -8.15 -22.71
C GLU A 30 -19.48 -9.45 -21.90
N THR A 31 -18.39 -10.17 -21.68
CA THR A 31 -18.38 -11.35 -20.82
C THR A 31 -18.73 -11.00 -19.37
N ILE A 32 -18.13 -9.93 -18.81
CA ILE A 32 -18.45 -9.46 -17.45
C ILE A 32 -19.93 -9.08 -17.36
N ILE A 33 -20.43 -8.28 -18.30
CA ILE A 33 -21.82 -7.82 -18.33
C ILE A 33 -22.79 -9.02 -18.45
N SER A 34 -22.52 -9.94 -19.35
CA SER A 34 -23.33 -11.14 -19.52
C SER A 34 -23.38 -11.99 -18.24
N PHE A 35 -22.26 -12.09 -17.54
CA PHE A 35 -22.17 -12.78 -16.27
C PHE A 35 -22.98 -12.08 -15.18
N LEU A 36 -22.88 -10.76 -15.04
CA LEU A 36 -23.66 -9.99 -14.09
C LEU A 36 -25.17 -10.15 -14.34
N ARG A 37 -25.60 -10.04 -15.59
CA ARG A 37 -27.00 -10.24 -16.00
C ARG A 37 -27.49 -11.66 -15.75
N LYS A 38 -26.67 -12.68 -16.04
CA LYS A 38 -26.99 -14.09 -15.79
C LYS A 38 -27.36 -14.36 -14.32
N TYR A 39 -26.73 -13.65 -13.40
CA TYR A 39 -26.96 -13.78 -11.96
C TYR A 39 -27.87 -12.70 -11.37
N ASN A 40 -28.51 -11.88 -12.23
CA ASN A 40 -29.36 -10.77 -11.83
C ASN A 40 -28.66 -9.82 -10.84
N ILE A 41 -27.38 -9.48 -11.14
CA ILE A 41 -26.59 -8.52 -10.37
C ILE A 41 -26.75 -7.15 -11.03
N ASP A 42 -27.40 -6.23 -10.33
CA ASP A 42 -27.63 -4.84 -10.73
C ASP A 42 -26.64 -3.87 -10.10
N CYS A 43 -25.92 -4.30 -9.03
CA CYS A 43 -24.89 -3.51 -8.38
C CYS A 43 -23.64 -4.36 -8.14
N PHE A 44 -22.51 -3.92 -8.71
CA PHE A 44 -21.22 -4.56 -8.56
C PHE A 44 -20.27 -3.66 -7.78
N ILE A 45 -19.93 -4.05 -6.54
CA ILE A 45 -18.98 -3.34 -5.70
C ILE A 45 -17.63 -4.02 -5.78
N TYR A 46 -16.63 -3.30 -6.31
CA TYR A 46 -15.27 -3.80 -6.45
C TYR A 46 -14.36 -3.18 -5.40
N ILE A 47 -13.87 -4.01 -4.48
CA ILE A 47 -13.00 -3.59 -3.37
C ILE A 47 -11.55 -3.87 -3.78
N GLY A 48 -10.68 -2.85 -3.73
CA GLY A 48 -9.28 -3.06 -4.06
C GLY A 48 -8.44 -1.80 -4.11
N GLY A 49 -7.20 -1.96 -4.55
CA GLY A 49 -6.21 -0.88 -4.73
C GLY A 49 -6.35 -0.16 -6.08
N ASN A 50 -5.29 0.54 -6.49
CA ASN A 50 -5.27 1.38 -7.69
C ASN A 50 -5.69 0.63 -8.96
N ASP A 51 -5.19 -0.59 -9.20
CA ASP A 51 -5.58 -1.40 -10.36
C ASP A 51 -7.07 -1.79 -10.35
N SER A 52 -7.64 -1.97 -9.16
CA SER A 52 -9.09 -2.25 -9.03
C SER A 52 -9.92 -1.02 -9.32
N MET A 53 -9.47 0.15 -8.91
CA MET A 53 -10.15 1.43 -9.21
C MET A 53 -10.05 1.77 -10.70
N ASP A 54 -8.92 1.51 -11.35
CA ASP A 54 -8.76 1.60 -12.81
C ASP A 54 -9.76 0.67 -13.54
N THR A 55 -9.96 -0.55 -13.03
CA THR A 55 -10.96 -1.49 -13.56
C THR A 55 -12.38 -0.95 -13.43
N VAL A 56 -12.72 -0.38 -12.27
CA VAL A 56 -14.03 0.25 -12.02
C VAL A 56 -14.28 1.41 -12.97
N ASP A 57 -13.29 2.29 -13.15
CA ASP A 57 -13.38 3.43 -14.05
C ASP A 57 -13.61 2.98 -15.50
N LYS A 58 -12.82 2.04 -15.99
CA LYS A 58 -12.95 1.47 -17.34
C LYS A 58 -14.31 0.83 -17.56
N LEU A 59 -14.77 0.00 -16.61
CA LEU A 59 -16.05 -0.68 -16.71
C LEU A 59 -17.21 0.32 -16.67
N SER A 60 -17.19 1.31 -15.78
CA SER A 60 -18.19 2.38 -15.71
C SER A 60 -18.25 3.18 -17.01
N LYS A 61 -17.10 3.57 -17.57
CA LYS A 61 -17.04 4.27 -18.86
C LYS A 61 -17.61 3.43 -20.00
N TYR A 62 -17.31 2.14 -20.02
CA TYR A 62 -17.85 1.22 -21.01
C TYR A 62 -19.37 1.11 -20.92
N LEU A 63 -19.93 0.89 -19.74
CA LEU A 63 -21.38 0.86 -19.51
C LEU A 63 -22.06 2.14 -19.99
N ASN A 64 -21.51 3.31 -19.61
CA ASN A 64 -22.02 4.60 -20.04
C ASN A 64 -21.99 4.76 -21.58
N THR A 65 -20.91 4.38 -22.24
CA THR A 65 -20.76 4.47 -23.69
C THR A 65 -21.75 3.57 -24.44
N LYS A 66 -22.07 2.41 -23.85
CA LYS A 66 -23.05 1.46 -24.39
C LYS A 66 -24.51 1.78 -24.00
N GLY A 67 -24.75 2.80 -23.17
CA GLY A 67 -26.07 3.13 -22.66
C GLY A 67 -26.67 2.06 -21.76
N ILE A 68 -25.82 1.27 -21.08
CA ILE A 68 -26.25 0.22 -20.14
C ILE A 68 -26.51 0.87 -18.79
N THR A 69 -27.76 0.89 -18.36
CA THR A 69 -28.23 1.55 -17.13
C THR A 69 -28.75 0.57 -16.07
N ASP A 70 -28.84 -0.70 -16.42
CA ASP A 70 -29.34 -1.78 -15.55
C ASP A 70 -28.24 -2.32 -14.60
N ILE A 71 -27.00 -1.90 -14.77
CA ILE A 71 -25.88 -2.31 -13.93
C ILE A 71 -25.13 -1.08 -13.42
N THR A 72 -24.96 -1.01 -12.11
CA THR A 72 -24.15 0.02 -11.43
C THR A 72 -22.84 -0.57 -10.94
N VAL A 73 -21.70 0.08 -11.24
CA VAL A 73 -20.39 -0.33 -10.77
C VAL A 73 -19.85 0.70 -9.78
N VAL A 74 -19.47 0.25 -8.60
CA VAL A 74 -18.97 1.09 -7.51
C VAL A 74 -17.62 0.60 -7.04
N GLY A 75 -16.63 1.50 -6.93
CA GLY A 75 -15.34 1.22 -6.33
C GLY A 75 -15.34 1.47 -4.83
N ALA A 76 -14.76 0.53 -4.08
CA ALA A 76 -14.42 0.70 -2.68
C ALA A 76 -12.90 0.64 -2.53
N PRO A 77 -12.20 1.78 -2.58
CA PRO A 77 -10.74 1.80 -2.58
C PRO A 77 -10.18 1.37 -1.23
N LYS A 78 -9.07 0.62 -1.26
CA LYS A 78 -8.30 0.24 -0.09
C LYS A 78 -6.81 0.19 -0.44
N THR A 79 -5.98 0.76 0.41
CA THR A 79 -4.53 0.61 0.37
C THR A 79 -3.96 1.00 1.72
N ILE A 80 -2.86 0.33 2.14
CA ILE A 80 -2.11 0.74 3.33
C ILE A 80 -1.05 1.79 3.00
N ASP A 81 -0.76 1.99 1.72
CA ASP A 81 0.26 2.94 1.25
C ASP A 81 -0.15 4.41 1.47
N ASN A 82 -1.46 4.64 1.70
CA ASN A 82 -2.07 5.97 1.89
C ASN A 82 -1.88 6.90 0.69
N ASP A 83 -1.88 6.33 -0.51
CA ASP A 83 -1.56 7.00 -1.78
C ASP A 83 -2.79 7.39 -2.62
N LEU A 84 -4.00 7.35 -2.05
CA LEU A 84 -5.21 7.74 -2.75
C LEU A 84 -5.44 9.25 -2.71
N CYS A 85 -5.55 9.85 -3.88
CA CYS A 85 -5.84 11.28 -4.01
C CYS A 85 -7.20 11.64 -3.36
N GLY A 86 -7.22 12.74 -2.60
CA GLY A 86 -8.43 13.21 -1.92
C GLY A 86 -8.85 12.39 -0.69
N THR A 87 -7.98 11.53 -0.19
CA THR A 87 -8.23 10.70 1.00
C THR A 87 -7.14 10.94 2.03
N ASP A 88 -7.50 11.40 3.24
CA ASP A 88 -6.54 11.67 4.31
C ASP A 88 -5.99 10.36 4.91
N HIS A 89 -6.88 9.40 5.17
CA HIS A 89 -6.55 8.11 5.73
C HIS A 89 -7.21 6.98 4.94
N CYS A 90 -6.41 6.26 4.17
CA CYS A 90 -6.86 5.09 3.45
C CYS A 90 -7.17 3.92 4.41
N PRO A 91 -8.18 3.08 4.10
CA PRO A 91 -8.52 1.92 4.90
C PRO A 91 -7.31 0.99 5.09
N GLY A 92 -6.96 0.73 6.36
CA GLY A 92 -5.83 -0.09 6.76
C GLY A 92 -4.52 0.67 7.03
N PHE A 93 -4.37 1.92 6.57
CA PHE A 93 -3.16 2.72 6.81
C PHE A 93 -2.88 2.92 8.29
N GLY A 94 -3.86 3.32 9.10
CA GLY A 94 -3.66 3.54 10.53
C GLY A 94 -3.19 2.29 11.28
N SER A 95 -3.72 1.11 10.93
CA SER A 95 -3.27 -0.17 11.48
C SER A 95 -1.86 -0.52 11.03
N ALA A 96 -1.52 -0.28 9.77
CA ALA A 96 -0.18 -0.50 9.23
C ALA A 96 0.84 0.46 9.88
N ALA A 97 0.51 1.74 10.03
CA ALA A 97 1.35 2.72 10.72
C ALA A 97 1.63 2.34 12.17
N LYS A 98 0.60 1.86 12.89
CA LYS A 98 0.77 1.33 14.26
C LYS A 98 1.71 0.12 14.27
N TYR A 99 1.55 -0.80 13.34
CA TYR A 99 2.41 -1.97 13.21
C TYR A 99 3.86 -1.57 12.97
N ILE A 100 4.12 -0.65 12.02
CA ILE A 100 5.47 -0.11 11.74
C ILE A 100 6.08 0.52 13.00
N GLY A 101 5.36 1.42 13.68
CA GLY A 101 5.86 2.04 14.90
C GLY A 101 6.19 1.04 16.02
N THR A 102 5.39 -0.02 16.17
CA THR A 102 5.65 -1.08 17.14
C THR A 102 6.87 -1.91 16.76
N THR A 103 6.96 -2.31 15.48
CA THR A 103 8.09 -3.09 14.96
C THR A 103 9.41 -2.35 15.11
N PHE A 104 9.46 -1.04 14.81
CA PHE A 104 10.67 -0.26 15.00
C PHE A 104 11.07 -0.14 16.47
N ALA A 105 10.10 -0.06 17.41
CA ALA A 105 10.41 -0.05 18.83
C ALA A 105 10.96 -1.41 19.33
N GLU A 106 10.52 -2.52 18.72
CA GLU A 106 11.04 -3.85 19.01
C GLU A 106 12.44 -4.04 18.42
N LEU A 107 12.65 -3.68 17.17
CA LEU A 107 13.95 -3.73 16.48
C LEU A 107 15.02 -2.90 17.20
N GLU A 108 14.65 -1.72 17.69
CA GLU A 108 15.57 -0.86 18.45
C GLU A 108 16.13 -1.61 19.65
N ARG A 109 15.29 -2.29 20.43
CA ARG A 109 15.74 -3.03 21.60
C ARG A 109 16.71 -4.15 21.24
N ASP A 110 16.45 -4.86 20.17
CA ASP A 110 17.33 -5.92 19.67
C ASP A 110 18.67 -5.37 19.17
N CYS A 111 18.65 -4.26 18.44
CA CYS A 111 19.86 -3.64 17.88
C CYS A 111 20.81 -3.14 18.96
N TYR A 112 20.33 -2.69 20.11
CA TYR A 112 21.17 -2.17 21.21
C TYR A 112 21.60 -3.21 22.24
N VAL A 113 21.32 -4.49 22.03
CA VAL A 113 21.75 -5.57 22.94
C VAL A 113 23.26 -5.81 22.86
N TYR A 114 23.86 -5.62 21.71
CA TYR A 114 25.27 -5.93 21.46
C TYR A 114 26.14 -4.69 21.46
N ALA A 115 27.30 -4.77 22.13
CA ALA A 115 28.32 -3.71 22.13
C ALA A 115 29.24 -3.82 20.88
N THR A 116 28.64 -3.99 19.70
CA THR A 116 29.33 -4.06 18.41
C THR A 116 28.69 -3.09 17.44
N LYS A 117 29.52 -2.46 16.61
CA LYS A 117 29.00 -1.56 15.57
C LYS A 117 28.13 -2.30 14.59
N ALA A 118 26.87 -1.87 14.46
CA ALA A 118 25.88 -2.47 13.60
C ALA A 118 25.01 -1.40 12.91
N VAL A 119 24.62 -1.68 11.67
CA VAL A 119 23.67 -0.84 10.92
C VAL A 119 22.49 -1.72 10.53
N THR A 120 21.31 -1.36 10.98
CA THR A 120 20.05 -2.04 10.62
C THR A 120 19.27 -1.14 9.66
N ILE A 121 19.10 -1.61 8.44
CA ILE A 121 18.32 -0.92 7.41
C ILE A 121 16.99 -1.67 7.25
N VAL A 122 15.90 -0.96 7.45
CA VAL A 122 14.55 -1.50 7.32
C VAL A 122 13.89 -0.84 6.11
N GLU A 123 13.73 -1.63 5.06
CA GLU A 123 12.94 -1.21 3.91
C GLU A 123 11.46 -1.29 4.24
N VAL A 124 10.75 -0.20 3.97
CA VAL A 124 9.32 -0.08 4.22
C VAL A 124 8.58 0.08 2.90
N MET A 125 7.57 -0.76 2.70
CA MET A 125 6.74 -0.72 1.50
C MET A 125 5.95 0.60 1.39
N GLY A 126 5.45 0.88 0.19
CA GLY A 126 4.66 2.08 -0.11
C GLY A 126 4.86 2.60 -1.52
N ARG A 127 5.68 1.93 -2.33
CA ARG A 127 6.01 2.34 -3.70
C ARG A 127 6.51 3.79 -3.73
N ASP A 128 5.75 4.70 -4.34
CA ASP A 128 6.09 6.12 -4.49
C ASP A 128 5.50 6.99 -3.37
N ALA A 129 5.02 6.39 -2.28
CA ALA A 129 4.44 7.07 -1.13
C ALA A 129 5.15 6.68 0.17
N GLY A 130 5.78 7.65 0.81
CA GLY A 130 6.60 7.47 2.03
C GLY A 130 5.80 7.45 3.34
N TRP A 131 4.48 7.40 3.33
CA TRP A 131 3.65 7.48 4.53
C TRP A 131 3.94 6.39 5.56
N LEU A 132 4.10 5.14 5.13
CA LEU A 132 4.43 4.03 6.04
C LEU A 132 5.87 4.16 6.56
N THR A 133 6.80 4.61 5.73
CA THR A 133 8.18 4.87 6.16
C THR A 133 8.23 5.98 7.19
N ALA A 134 7.49 7.06 6.96
CA ALA A 134 7.37 8.15 7.93
C ALA A 134 6.75 7.67 9.26
N ALA A 135 5.82 6.72 9.22
CA ALA A 135 5.20 6.14 10.41
C ALA A 135 6.20 5.42 11.33
N SER A 136 7.41 5.09 10.87
CA SER A 136 8.48 4.56 11.73
C SER A 136 8.83 5.49 12.90
N CYS A 137 8.63 6.80 12.76
CA CYS A 137 8.82 7.77 13.85
C CYS A 137 7.86 7.53 15.03
N LEU A 138 6.74 6.84 14.82
CA LEU A 138 5.78 6.49 15.87
C LEU A 138 6.35 5.51 16.91
N ALA A 139 7.51 4.90 16.64
CA ALA A 139 8.25 4.15 17.65
C ALA A 139 8.50 4.98 18.94
N ARG A 140 8.65 6.29 18.78
CA ARG A 140 8.81 7.23 19.90
C ARG A 140 7.60 7.28 20.82
N ALA A 141 6.39 7.13 20.27
CA ALA A 141 5.16 7.05 21.06
C ALA A 141 5.10 5.78 21.90
N ASN A 142 5.83 4.73 21.50
CA ASN A 142 5.97 3.46 22.24
C ASN A 142 7.16 3.45 23.19
N GLY A 143 7.78 4.61 23.48
CA GLY A 143 8.90 4.77 24.41
C GLY A 143 10.27 4.40 23.84
N ALA A 144 10.39 4.21 22.54
CA ALA A 144 11.65 4.02 21.83
C ALA A 144 12.24 5.37 21.38
N LYS A 145 13.51 5.40 20.97
CA LYS A 145 14.14 6.57 20.33
C LYS A 145 13.63 6.74 18.90
N GLY A 146 13.22 5.63 18.27
CA GLY A 146 12.87 5.53 16.87
C GLY A 146 14.08 5.42 15.95
N PRO A 147 13.88 5.36 14.63
CA PRO A 147 15.00 5.30 13.69
C PRO A 147 15.86 6.57 13.76
N ASP A 148 17.17 6.42 13.58
CA ASP A 148 18.12 7.51 13.52
C ASP A 148 17.94 8.34 12.24
N PHE A 149 17.62 7.65 11.14
CA PHE A 149 17.35 8.27 9.84
C PHE A 149 16.08 7.69 9.21
N ILE A 150 15.36 8.55 8.51
CA ILE A 150 14.18 8.19 7.71
C ILE A 150 14.37 8.77 6.31
N TYR A 151 14.51 7.90 5.31
CA TYR A 151 14.65 8.29 3.91
C TYR A 151 13.35 8.03 3.18
N LEU A 152 12.69 9.10 2.74
CA LEU A 152 11.42 9.07 2.04
C LEU A 152 11.64 9.11 0.53
N CYS A 153 10.82 8.41 -0.23
CA CYS A 153 10.89 8.38 -1.69
C CYS A 153 10.56 9.73 -2.35
N GLU A 154 9.87 10.63 -1.64
CA GLU A 154 9.57 11.98 -2.10
C GLU A 154 10.78 12.93 -2.09
N VAL A 155 11.86 12.51 -1.45
CA VAL A 155 13.10 13.29 -1.35
C VAL A 155 14.20 12.61 -2.16
N PRO A 156 14.97 13.35 -3.00
CA PRO A 156 16.06 12.75 -3.75
C PRO A 156 17.06 12.02 -2.84
N PHE A 157 17.26 10.74 -3.11
CA PHE A 157 18.18 9.90 -2.36
C PHE A 157 19.58 9.90 -2.98
N SER A 158 20.60 10.06 -2.14
CA SER A 158 22.01 10.00 -2.54
C SER A 158 22.74 9.00 -1.67
N ILE A 159 23.33 7.98 -2.29
CA ILE A 159 24.10 6.96 -1.59
C ILE A 159 25.33 7.54 -0.87
N ASP A 160 25.97 8.55 -1.46
CA ASP A 160 27.14 9.20 -0.85
C ASP A 160 26.76 9.95 0.43
N THR A 161 25.62 10.68 0.41
CA THR A 161 25.08 11.35 1.59
C THR A 161 24.68 10.32 2.64
N PHE A 162 23.97 9.27 2.25
CA PHE A 162 23.59 8.18 3.13
C PHE A 162 24.80 7.56 3.84
N LEU A 163 25.85 7.20 3.10
CA LEU A 163 27.06 6.62 3.68
C LEU A 163 27.79 7.58 4.63
N LYS A 164 27.79 8.87 4.32
CA LYS A 164 28.38 9.91 5.17
C LYS A 164 27.61 10.03 6.49
N ASP A 165 26.29 10.10 6.42
CA ASP A 165 25.41 10.24 7.59
C ASP A 165 25.54 9.02 8.51
N VAL A 166 25.51 7.81 7.94
CA VAL A 166 25.67 6.56 8.69
C VAL A 166 27.04 6.47 9.37
N LYS A 167 28.12 6.82 8.67
CA LYS A 167 29.47 6.82 9.25
C LYS A 167 29.58 7.79 10.40
N ALA A 168 29.09 9.02 10.24
CA ALA A 168 29.09 10.02 11.28
C ALA A 168 28.32 9.54 12.52
N LYS A 169 27.16 8.90 12.31
CA LYS A 169 26.35 8.40 13.41
C LYS A 169 26.99 7.23 14.16
N LEU A 170 27.73 6.37 13.46
CA LEU A 170 28.50 5.27 14.05
C LEU A 170 29.72 5.73 14.88
N GLU A 171 30.12 7.00 14.77
CA GLU A 171 31.13 7.59 15.66
C GLU A 171 30.51 7.98 17.00
N GLU A 172 29.21 8.26 17.04
CA GLU A 172 28.47 8.67 18.24
C GLU A 172 27.89 7.48 19.03
N GLN A 173 27.55 6.40 18.32
CA GLN A 173 26.86 5.22 18.91
C GLN A 173 27.19 3.93 18.16
N ASP A 174 27.01 2.78 18.83
CA ASP A 174 27.36 1.48 18.25
C ASP A 174 26.29 0.93 17.29
N ALA A 175 25.02 1.27 17.48
CA ALA A 175 23.93 0.79 16.64
C ALA A 175 23.24 1.95 15.92
N VAL A 176 22.97 1.81 14.63
CA VAL A 176 22.23 2.78 13.80
C VAL A 176 21.06 2.08 13.14
N ILE A 177 19.86 2.63 13.31
CA ILE A 177 18.63 2.11 12.75
C ILE A 177 18.07 3.10 11.72
N ILE A 178 17.77 2.59 10.54
CA ILE A 178 17.40 3.38 9.38
C ILE A 178 16.10 2.86 8.79
N ALA A 179 15.13 3.73 8.56
CA ALA A 179 13.96 3.46 7.76
C ALA A 179 14.16 3.99 6.34
N VAL A 180 13.91 3.17 5.33
CA VAL A 180 14.05 3.53 3.92
C VAL A 180 12.78 3.17 3.18
N SER A 181 12.24 4.11 2.39
CA SER A 181 11.13 3.82 1.51
C SER A 181 11.57 2.89 0.37
N GLU A 182 10.70 1.96 -0.01
CA GLU A 182 10.88 1.08 -1.17
C GLU A 182 11.28 1.87 -2.43
N GLY A 183 10.66 3.03 -2.67
CA GLY A 183 10.96 3.88 -3.80
C GLY A 183 12.37 4.50 -3.82
N CYS A 184 13.06 4.60 -2.67
CA CYS A 184 14.44 5.10 -2.62
C CYS A 184 15.45 4.13 -3.23
N LEU A 185 15.16 2.83 -3.20
CA LEU A 185 16.09 1.77 -3.62
C LEU A 185 15.93 1.41 -5.09
N LEU A 186 14.84 1.83 -5.74
CA LEU A 186 14.56 1.55 -7.15
C LEU A 186 15.34 2.47 -8.11
N TYR A 187 15.97 3.51 -7.63
CA TYR A 187 16.73 4.49 -8.41
C TYR A 187 18.20 4.57 -7.98
#